data_fe7e497a442c5c68858aebbf22b50362
#
_entry.id   fe7e497a442c5c68858aebbf22b50362
#
_cell.length_a   1.000
_cell.length_b   1.000
_cell.length_c   1.000
_cell.angle_alpha   90.00
_cell.angle_beta   90.00
_cell.angle_gamma   90.00
#
_symmetry.space_group_name_H-M   'P 1'
#
loop_
_entity.id
_entity.type
_entity.pdbx_description
1 polymer ?
#
loop_
_entity_poly.entity_id
_entity_poly.type
_entity_poly.pdbx_seq_one_letter_code
_entity_poly.pdbx_strand_id
1 'polypeptide(L)'
;MKLKPGMIALAVMLLLQTNLFSQDSKFHIYLCFGQSNMEGNARAEAQDSVVDSRFQVLEAVNCENLGRTKGNWYPAVPPLARCRTGLTPADYFGRTMVATLPKDVRVGVINVSVAGCKIELFDKDNFQDYAAKAPSWMTNIIKEYNGNPYGHLVEMAKLAQKTGVIKGILLHQGESNTGDSLWPQKVKTIYNNLLKDLNLDAKSVPLLAGELVNEDQGGTCASMNKIIATLPQIVPTARVISSAGCTDSRDNLHFNAEGYRKLGKRYAITMLSLMGYKVSESD
;
A
#
# COMPACT_ATOMS: atom_id res chain seq x y z
N MET A 1 -23.72 -6.32 -78.05
CA MET A 1 -23.48 -7.07 -76.77
C MET A 1 -22.74 -6.17 -75.85
N LYS A 2 -23.41 -5.57 -74.82
CA LYS A 2 -22.83 -4.59 -73.92
C LYS A 2 -22.31 -5.28 -72.67
N LEU A 3 -21.02 -5.26 -72.40
CA LEU A 3 -20.43 -5.71 -71.15
C LEU A 3 -20.69 -4.67 -70.04
N LYS A 4 -21.19 -5.17 -68.90
CA LYS A 4 -21.36 -4.39 -67.66
C LYS A 4 -20.03 -4.29 -66.93
N PRO A 5 -19.65 -3.15 -66.33
CA PRO A 5 -18.48 -3.06 -65.51
C PRO A 5 -18.73 -3.63 -64.10
N GLY A 6 -17.89 -4.57 -63.72
CA GLY A 6 -17.92 -5.14 -62.34
C GLY A 6 -17.42 -4.10 -61.33
N MET A 7 -18.22 -3.89 -60.28
CA MET A 7 -17.83 -3.12 -59.10
C MET A 7 -16.86 -3.95 -58.27
N ILE A 8 -15.62 -3.50 -58.22
CA ILE A 8 -14.63 -3.99 -57.21
C ILE A 8 -14.88 -3.24 -55.92
N ALA A 9 -15.50 -3.95 -54.96
CA ALA A 9 -15.66 -3.45 -53.60
C ALA A 9 -14.31 -3.62 -52.87
N LEU A 10 -13.58 -2.55 -52.68
CA LEU A 10 -12.35 -2.49 -51.86
C LEU A 10 -12.77 -2.45 -50.38
N ALA A 11 -12.76 -3.58 -49.69
CA ALA A 11 -12.96 -3.64 -48.24
C ALA A 11 -11.70 -3.07 -47.54
N VAL A 12 -11.77 -1.85 -47.12
CA VAL A 12 -10.76 -1.24 -46.23
C VAL A 12 -10.97 -1.79 -44.84
N MET A 13 -10.20 -2.82 -44.47
CA MET A 13 -10.13 -3.33 -43.10
C MET A 13 -9.36 -2.33 -42.26
N LEU A 14 -10.07 -1.43 -41.54
CA LEU A 14 -9.45 -0.58 -40.51
C LEU A 14 -9.00 -1.51 -39.36
N LEU A 15 -7.73 -1.87 -39.36
CA LEU A 15 -7.08 -2.44 -38.21
C LEU A 15 -7.01 -1.35 -37.12
N LEU A 16 -7.99 -1.33 -36.23
CA LEU A 16 -7.90 -0.65 -34.95
C LEU A 16 -6.75 -1.31 -34.17
N GLN A 17 -5.55 -0.76 -34.27
CA GLN A 17 -4.48 -1.07 -33.35
C GLN A 17 -4.88 -0.52 -31.99
N THR A 18 -5.59 -1.32 -31.21
CA THR A 18 -5.69 -1.12 -29.75
C THR A 18 -4.26 -1.32 -29.24
N ASN A 19 -3.59 -0.22 -28.91
CA ASN A 19 -2.41 -0.27 -28.07
C ASN A 19 -2.83 -0.88 -26.73
N LEU A 20 -2.83 -2.20 -26.63
CA LEU A 20 -2.83 -2.91 -25.38
C LEU A 20 -1.51 -2.53 -24.71
N PHE A 21 -1.51 -1.50 -23.89
CA PHE A 21 -0.44 -1.29 -22.94
C PHE A 21 -0.37 -2.55 -22.07
N SER A 22 0.51 -3.47 -22.44
CA SER A 22 0.80 -4.65 -21.63
C SER A 22 1.39 -4.15 -20.32
N GLN A 23 0.78 -4.53 -19.21
CA GLN A 23 1.34 -4.29 -17.89
C GLN A 23 2.77 -4.83 -17.87
N ASP A 24 3.73 -4.01 -17.41
CA ASP A 24 5.10 -4.46 -17.22
C ASP A 24 5.14 -5.47 -16.04
N SER A 25 5.27 -6.73 -16.35
CA SER A 25 5.34 -7.81 -15.35
C SER A 25 6.54 -7.70 -14.40
N LYS A 26 7.54 -6.89 -14.76
CA LYS A 26 8.74 -6.58 -13.96
C LYS A 26 8.58 -5.33 -13.11
N PHE A 27 7.44 -4.65 -13.18
CA PHE A 27 7.12 -3.57 -12.25
C PHE A 27 6.11 -4.08 -11.21
N HIS A 28 6.62 -4.47 -10.05
CA HIS A 28 5.86 -5.00 -8.94
C HIS A 28 5.31 -3.87 -8.08
N ILE A 29 3.99 -3.77 -7.96
CA ILE A 29 3.30 -2.69 -7.24
C ILE A 29 2.69 -3.22 -5.96
N TYR A 30 2.78 -2.46 -4.88
CA TYR A 30 2.24 -2.80 -3.58
C TYR A 30 1.34 -1.66 -3.07
N LEU A 31 0.16 -2.02 -2.61
CA LEU A 31 -0.78 -1.07 -2.02
C LEU A 31 -0.52 -0.99 -0.52
N CYS A 32 -0.41 0.22 0.01
CA CYS A 32 -0.23 0.46 1.43
C CYS A 32 -1.41 1.27 1.96
N PHE A 33 -2.03 0.81 3.05
CA PHE A 33 -3.10 1.56 3.70
C PHE A 33 -3.12 1.31 5.20
N GLY A 34 -3.72 2.22 5.94
CA GLY A 34 -3.79 2.12 7.40
C GLY A 34 -3.94 3.47 8.09
N GLN A 35 -3.34 3.58 9.27
CA GLN A 35 -3.36 4.82 10.04
C GLN A 35 -1.95 5.41 10.22
N SER A 36 -1.70 6.19 11.26
CA SER A 36 -0.48 6.99 11.43
C SER A 36 0.83 6.21 11.25
N ASN A 37 0.92 4.97 11.70
CA ASN A 37 2.11 4.15 11.52
C ASN A 37 2.32 3.69 10.06
N MET A 38 1.28 3.63 9.22
CA MET A 38 1.44 3.44 7.77
C MET A 38 1.58 4.77 7.04
N GLU A 39 0.95 5.83 7.54
CA GLU A 39 1.07 7.18 6.98
C GLU A 39 2.51 7.71 7.07
N GLY A 40 3.18 7.42 8.20
CA GLY A 40 4.56 7.80 8.47
C GLY A 40 4.69 8.93 9.48
N ASN A 41 5.23 8.61 10.65
CA ASN A 41 5.30 9.55 11.78
C ASN A 41 6.74 9.94 12.19
N ALA A 42 7.75 9.12 11.88
CA ALA A 42 9.12 9.43 12.23
C ALA A 42 9.79 10.33 11.18
N ARG A 43 10.62 11.24 11.65
CA ARG A 43 11.44 12.08 10.77
C ARG A 43 12.41 11.22 9.96
N ALA A 44 12.46 11.43 8.65
CA ALA A 44 13.48 10.85 7.81
C ALA A 44 14.87 11.44 8.11
N GLU A 45 15.89 10.60 8.04
CA GLU A 45 17.30 10.95 8.25
C GLU A 45 18.04 10.94 6.91
N ALA A 46 19.31 11.39 6.91
CA ALA A 46 20.12 11.51 5.69
C ALA A 46 20.20 10.19 4.90
N GLN A 47 20.32 9.05 5.59
CA GLN A 47 20.37 7.72 4.98
C GLN A 47 19.08 7.36 4.22
N ASP A 48 17.93 7.92 4.61
CA ASP A 48 16.64 7.65 4.01
C ASP A 48 16.44 8.43 2.70
N SER A 49 17.29 9.41 2.41
CA SER A 49 17.23 10.21 1.18
C SER A 49 17.87 9.51 -0.02
N VAL A 50 18.72 8.49 0.21
CA VAL A 50 19.36 7.73 -0.87
C VAL A 50 18.48 6.53 -1.21
N VAL A 51 17.92 6.52 -2.42
CA VAL A 51 16.96 5.50 -2.89
C VAL A 51 17.42 4.93 -4.22
N ASP A 52 17.36 3.61 -4.37
CA ASP A 52 17.54 2.93 -5.66
C ASP A 52 16.44 3.43 -6.64
N SER A 53 16.80 3.83 -7.84
CA SER A 53 15.87 4.36 -8.85
C SER A 53 14.77 3.37 -9.24
N ARG A 54 14.99 2.08 -9.00
CA ARG A 54 14.00 1.02 -9.21
C ARG A 54 12.89 1.01 -8.15
N PHE A 55 13.10 1.66 -6.99
CA PHE A 55 12.06 1.82 -5.98
C PHE A 55 11.35 3.16 -6.18
N GLN A 56 10.05 3.09 -6.45
CA GLN A 56 9.23 4.24 -6.83
C GLN A 56 7.97 4.35 -5.96
N VAL A 57 7.46 5.56 -5.84
CA VAL A 57 6.17 5.87 -5.23
C VAL A 57 5.24 6.47 -6.27
N LEU A 58 4.00 5.98 -6.38
CA LEU A 58 2.95 6.70 -7.09
C LEU A 58 2.38 7.74 -6.13
N GLU A 59 2.59 9.01 -6.45
CA GLU A 59 2.12 10.10 -5.58
C GLU A 59 0.59 10.09 -5.50
N ALA A 60 0.06 9.93 -4.28
CA ALA A 60 -1.38 9.83 -4.06
C ALA A 60 -2.06 11.20 -3.93
N VAL A 61 -1.31 12.27 -3.64
CA VAL A 61 -1.79 13.65 -3.50
C VAL A 61 -0.85 14.62 -4.21
N ASN A 62 -1.29 15.86 -4.46
CA ASN A 62 -0.38 16.87 -4.98
C ASN A 62 0.53 17.40 -3.86
N CYS A 63 1.85 17.35 -4.07
CA CYS A 63 2.86 17.80 -3.13
C CYS A 63 3.77 18.85 -3.77
N GLU A 64 3.28 20.09 -3.89
CA GLU A 64 4.01 21.19 -4.53
C GLU A 64 5.38 21.44 -3.90
N ASN A 65 5.46 21.37 -2.55
CA ASN A 65 6.70 21.54 -1.82
C ASN A 65 7.76 20.45 -2.11
N LEU A 66 7.36 19.33 -2.71
CA LEU A 66 8.23 18.24 -3.14
C LEU A 66 8.38 18.17 -4.66
N GLY A 67 7.71 19.03 -5.40
CA GLY A 67 7.65 18.98 -6.87
C GLY A 67 6.93 17.72 -7.38
N ARG A 68 6.00 17.15 -6.60
CA ARG A 68 5.30 15.91 -6.93
C ARG A 68 3.83 16.16 -7.22
N THR A 69 3.34 15.56 -8.28
CA THR A 69 1.94 15.65 -8.73
C THR A 69 1.25 14.30 -8.59
N LYS A 70 0.02 14.30 -8.08
CA LYS A 70 -0.83 13.11 -7.97
C LYS A 70 -0.85 12.31 -9.28
N GLY A 71 -0.71 10.99 -9.15
CA GLY A 71 -0.80 10.06 -10.28
C GLY A 71 0.49 9.86 -11.07
N ASN A 72 1.59 10.51 -10.68
CA ASN A 72 2.90 10.32 -11.30
C ASN A 72 3.82 9.50 -10.40
N TRP A 73 4.71 8.72 -11.04
CA TRP A 73 5.74 7.95 -10.37
C TRP A 73 6.98 8.80 -10.09
N TYR A 74 7.53 8.68 -8.89
CA TYR A 74 8.76 9.35 -8.46
C TYR A 74 9.68 8.35 -7.73
N PRO A 75 11.01 8.59 -7.66
CA PRO A 75 11.85 7.86 -6.72
C PRO A 75 11.25 7.93 -5.32
N ALA A 76 11.21 6.80 -4.63
CA ALA A 76 10.51 6.67 -3.34
C ALA A 76 11.33 7.28 -2.18
N VAL A 77 11.70 8.55 -2.29
CA VAL A 77 12.28 9.34 -1.19
C VAL A 77 11.14 9.74 -0.25
N PRO A 78 11.26 9.53 1.07
CA PRO A 78 10.24 9.95 2.02
C PRO A 78 9.86 11.44 1.90
N PRO A 79 8.61 11.78 2.15
CA PRO A 79 7.47 10.96 2.58
C PRO A 79 6.82 10.19 1.42
N LEU A 80 6.17 9.05 1.74
CA LEU A 80 5.53 8.18 0.74
C LEU A 80 3.99 8.21 0.79
N ALA A 81 3.38 8.95 1.72
CA ALA A 81 1.92 9.04 1.86
C ALA A 81 1.39 10.41 1.48
N ARG A 82 1.70 11.42 2.29
CA ARG A 82 1.27 12.81 2.11
C ARG A 82 2.45 13.76 2.33
N CYS A 83 2.36 14.97 1.83
CA CYS A 83 3.45 15.92 1.69
C CYS A 83 4.24 16.27 2.97
N ARG A 84 3.66 16.05 4.14
CA ARG A 84 4.26 16.43 5.44
C ARG A 84 4.30 15.25 6.42
N THR A 85 4.24 14.03 5.93
CA THR A 85 4.40 12.83 6.74
C THR A 85 5.88 12.44 6.83
N GLY A 86 6.19 11.36 7.53
CA GLY A 86 7.55 10.91 7.76
C GLY A 86 7.82 9.53 7.17
N LEU A 87 8.79 8.82 7.77
CA LEU A 87 9.07 7.43 7.47
C LEU A 87 7.90 6.52 7.79
N THR A 88 7.71 5.52 6.97
CA THR A 88 6.69 4.48 7.04
C THR A 88 7.36 3.11 6.83
N PRO A 89 6.74 2.00 7.24
CA PRO A 89 7.28 0.67 6.91
C PRO A 89 7.47 0.44 5.41
N ALA A 90 6.68 1.10 4.56
CA ALA A 90 6.80 0.99 3.10
C ALA A 90 8.16 1.45 2.55
N ASP A 91 8.87 2.36 3.24
CA ASP A 91 10.19 2.84 2.84
C ASP A 91 11.22 1.69 2.79
N TYR A 92 11.35 0.97 3.90
CA TYR A 92 12.32 -0.13 3.98
C TYR A 92 11.77 -1.45 3.43
N PHE A 93 10.47 -1.57 3.28
CA PHE A 93 9.88 -2.61 2.46
C PHE A 93 10.41 -2.52 1.01
N GLY A 94 10.22 -1.40 0.34
CA GLY A 94 10.61 -1.26 -1.06
C GLY A 94 12.12 -1.33 -1.27
N ARG A 95 12.92 -0.73 -0.36
CA ARG A 95 14.40 -0.79 -0.40
C ARG A 95 14.90 -2.23 -0.29
N THR A 96 14.36 -3.03 0.63
CA THR A 96 14.73 -4.44 0.80
C THR A 96 14.28 -5.27 -0.39
N MET A 97 13.09 -5.01 -0.94
CA MET A 97 12.61 -5.68 -2.14
C MET A 97 13.56 -5.46 -3.33
N VAL A 98 13.94 -4.22 -3.66
CA VAL A 98 14.83 -3.95 -4.80
C VAL A 98 16.26 -4.43 -4.56
N ALA A 99 16.72 -4.52 -3.31
CA ALA A 99 18.03 -5.08 -2.99
C ALA A 99 18.11 -6.57 -3.32
N THR A 100 17.00 -7.30 -3.16
CA THR A 100 16.92 -8.76 -3.32
C THR A 100 16.46 -9.19 -4.71
N LEU A 101 15.49 -8.47 -5.29
CA LEU A 101 14.92 -8.83 -6.59
C LEU A 101 15.91 -8.64 -7.73
N PRO A 102 15.73 -9.38 -8.86
CA PRO A 102 16.55 -9.20 -10.07
C PRO A 102 16.67 -7.72 -10.48
N LYS A 103 17.81 -7.35 -11.07
CA LYS A 103 18.14 -5.94 -11.39
C LYS A 103 17.19 -5.29 -12.40
N ASP A 104 16.46 -6.06 -13.16
CA ASP A 104 15.46 -5.61 -14.12
C ASP A 104 14.04 -5.51 -13.52
N VAL A 105 13.86 -5.87 -12.25
CA VAL A 105 12.60 -5.71 -11.52
C VAL A 105 12.56 -4.37 -10.80
N ARG A 106 11.47 -3.63 -11.03
CA ARG A 106 11.15 -2.39 -10.31
C ARG A 106 10.11 -2.67 -9.24
N VAL A 107 10.11 -1.86 -8.20
CA VAL A 107 9.14 -1.91 -7.09
C VAL A 107 8.46 -0.57 -6.96
N GLY A 108 7.13 -0.56 -6.92
CA GLY A 108 6.33 0.63 -6.69
C GLY A 108 5.44 0.48 -5.46
N VAL A 109 5.24 1.56 -4.73
CA VAL A 109 4.28 1.61 -3.63
C VAL A 109 3.26 2.72 -3.87
N ILE A 110 2.05 2.51 -3.36
CA ILE A 110 0.99 3.50 -3.27
C ILE A 110 0.55 3.54 -1.82
N ASN A 111 0.61 4.69 -1.18
CA ASN A 111 0.25 4.78 0.24
C ASN A 111 -0.92 5.76 0.44
N VAL A 112 -2.07 5.22 0.84
CA VAL A 112 -3.25 5.98 1.23
C VAL A 112 -3.57 5.61 2.67
N SER A 113 -3.16 6.46 3.61
CA SER A 113 -3.31 6.23 5.05
C SER A 113 -3.81 7.50 5.74
N VAL A 114 -4.57 7.30 6.81
CA VAL A 114 -5.19 8.41 7.56
C VAL A 114 -4.87 8.27 9.04
N ALA A 115 -4.05 9.16 9.58
CA ALA A 115 -3.69 9.16 11.00
C ALA A 115 -4.93 9.06 11.89
N GLY A 116 -4.84 8.25 12.96
CA GLY A 116 -5.88 8.09 13.98
C GLY A 116 -7.18 7.43 13.54
N CYS A 117 -7.32 7.01 12.28
CA CYS A 117 -8.57 6.42 11.81
C CYS A 117 -8.77 5.00 12.33
N LYS A 118 -10.03 4.63 12.53
CA LYS A 118 -10.43 3.23 12.62
C LYS A 118 -10.46 2.60 11.23
N ILE A 119 -10.41 1.26 11.19
CA ILE A 119 -10.45 0.48 9.94
C ILE A 119 -11.75 0.73 9.15
N GLU A 120 -12.82 1.14 9.80
CA GLU A 120 -14.12 1.47 9.22
C GLU A 120 -14.04 2.60 8.19
N LEU A 121 -13.02 3.47 8.27
CA LEU A 121 -12.82 4.50 7.24
C LEU A 121 -12.52 3.93 5.85
N PHE A 122 -12.03 2.69 5.78
CA PHE A 122 -11.77 1.98 4.54
C PHE A 122 -12.89 1.01 4.12
N ASP A 123 -14.00 0.96 4.88
CA ASP A 123 -15.20 0.23 4.46
C ASP A 123 -15.96 1.03 3.39
N LYS A 124 -15.90 0.58 2.14
CA LYS A 124 -16.45 1.31 0.99
C LYS A 124 -17.95 1.60 1.08
N ASP A 125 -18.68 0.79 1.83
CA ASP A 125 -20.14 0.86 1.91
C ASP A 125 -20.59 1.71 3.12
N ASN A 126 -19.76 1.83 4.17
CA ASN A 126 -20.14 2.44 5.45
C ASN A 126 -19.20 3.56 5.93
N PHE A 127 -18.15 3.92 5.18
CA PHE A 127 -17.16 4.91 5.60
C PHE A 127 -17.75 6.32 5.84
N GLN A 128 -18.86 6.68 5.16
CA GLN A 128 -19.46 8.01 5.24
C GLN A 128 -19.91 8.34 6.66
N ASP A 129 -20.54 7.38 7.35
CA ASP A 129 -21.00 7.57 8.73
C ASP A 129 -19.83 7.75 9.70
N TYR A 130 -18.71 7.09 9.44
CA TYR A 130 -17.48 7.29 10.19
C TYR A 130 -16.85 8.66 9.89
N ALA A 131 -16.71 9.00 8.62
CA ALA A 131 -16.10 10.25 8.17
C ALA A 131 -16.87 11.47 8.64
N ALA A 132 -18.21 11.40 8.66
CA ALA A 132 -19.08 12.49 9.15
C ALA A 132 -18.89 12.82 10.63
N LYS A 133 -18.43 11.83 11.43
CA LYS A 133 -18.17 11.98 12.87
C LYS A 133 -16.69 12.22 13.19
N ALA A 134 -15.83 12.27 12.16
CA ALA A 134 -14.40 12.45 12.34
C ALA A 134 -14.08 13.86 12.87
N PRO A 135 -13.07 14.00 13.73
CA PRO A 135 -12.63 15.32 14.18
C PRO A 135 -12.07 16.14 13.01
N SER A 136 -12.07 17.46 13.13
CA SER A 136 -11.71 18.38 12.03
C SER A 136 -10.33 18.11 11.43
N TRP A 137 -9.34 17.76 12.27
CA TRP A 137 -8.01 17.43 11.79
C TRP A 137 -7.97 16.17 10.90
N MET A 138 -8.76 15.13 11.25
CA MET A 138 -8.89 13.91 10.44
C MET A 138 -9.70 14.19 9.16
N THR A 139 -10.76 15.00 9.27
CA THR A 139 -11.55 15.42 8.11
C THR A 139 -10.68 16.15 7.07
N ASN A 140 -9.69 16.95 7.51
CA ASN A 140 -8.76 17.59 6.59
C ASN A 140 -7.88 16.57 5.84
N ILE A 141 -7.42 15.52 6.53
CA ILE A 141 -6.69 14.42 5.88
C ILE A 141 -7.59 13.67 4.88
N ILE A 142 -8.81 13.35 5.28
CA ILE A 142 -9.78 12.65 4.43
C ILE A 142 -10.08 13.46 3.15
N LYS A 143 -10.13 14.80 3.24
CA LYS A 143 -10.32 15.67 2.08
C LYS A 143 -9.18 15.59 1.06
N GLU A 144 -7.93 15.38 1.49
CA GLU A 144 -6.80 15.19 0.58
C GLU A 144 -6.99 13.93 -0.31
N TYR A 145 -7.79 12.97 0.16
CA TYR A 145 -8.19 11.76 -0.56
C TYR A 145 -9.62 11.86 -1.14
N ASN A 146 -10.01 13.04 -1.61
CA ASN A 146 -11.33 13.30 -2.21
C ASN A 146 -12.53 12.91 -1.32
N GLY A 147 -12.36 12.91 -0.01
CA GLY A 147 -13.40 12.51 0.95
C GLY A 147 -13.62 11.00 1.10
N ASN A 148 -12.90 10.18 0.33
CA ASN A 148 -13.06 8.72 0.30
C ASN A 148 -11.70 8.01 0.16
N PRO A 149 -10.99 7.73 1.27
CA PRO A 149 -9.68 7.08 1.21
C PRO A 149 -9.67 5.72 0.51
N TYR A 150 -10.70 4.89 0.71
CA TYR A 150 -10.83 3.61 0.00
C TYR A 150 -10.94 3.82 -1.51
N GLY A 151 -11.88 4.65 -1.95
CA GLY A 151 -12.08 4.96 -3.37
C GLY A 151 -10.85 5.57 -3.99
N HIS A 152 -10.13 6.42 -3.25
CA HIS A 152 -8.87 7.03 -3.69
C HIS A 152 -7.75 5.98 -3.87
N LEU A 153 -7.61 5.03 -2.93
CA LEU A 153 -6.68 3.91 -3.07
C LEU A 153 -6.98 3.08 -4.33
N VAL A 154 -8.26 2.78 -4.59
CA VAL A 154 -8.69 2.05 -5.79
C VAL A 154 -8.41 2.85 -7.06
N GLU A 155 -8.66 4.17 -7.08
CA GLU A 155 -8.33 5.06 -8.20
C GLU A 155 -6.83 5.00 -8.54
N MET A 156 -5.98 5.19 -7.54
CA MET A 156 -4.52 5.16 -7.71
C MET A 156 -4.03 3.78 -8.13
N ALA A 157 -4.59 2.72 -7.57
CA ALA A 157 -4.26 1.35 -7.93
C ALA A 157 -4.62 1.03 -9.39
N LYS A 158 -5.79 1.46 -9.88
CA LYS A 158 -6.18 1.32 -11.29
C LYS A 158 -5.27 2.10 -12.24
N LEU A 159 -4.80 3.27 -11.81
CA LEU A 159 -3.82 4.03 -12.57
C LEU A 159 -2.49 3.27 -12.65
N ALA A 160 -2.01 2.74 -11.53
CA ALA A 160 -0.78 1.96 -11.45
C ALA A 160 -0.83 0.66 -12.26
N GLN A 161 -1.98 -0.01 -12.31
CA GLN A 161 -2.19 -1.21 -13.13
C GLN A 161 -1.96 -0.97 -14.62
N LYS A 162 -1.97 0.27 -15.10
CA LYS A 162 -1.61 0.59 -16.50
C LYS A 162 -0.12 0.44 -16.76
N THR A 163 0.72 0.48 -15.71
CA THR A 163 2.19 0.48 -15.83
C THR A 163 2.85 -0.76 -15.24
N GLY A 164 2.21 -1.47 -14.30
CA GLY A 164 2.79 -2.62 -13.64
C GLY A 164 1.75 -3.53 -13.01
N VAL A 165 2.19 -4.54 -12.25
CA VAL A 165 1.37 -5.59 -11.66
C VAL A 165 1.31 -5.45 -10.15
N ILE A 166 0.09 -5.39 -9.58
CA ILE A 166 -0.09 -5.40 -8.12
C ILE A 166 0.27 -6.80 -7.59
N LYS A 167 1.20 -6.86 -6.63
CA LYS A 167 1.78 -8.08 -6.08
C LYS A 167 1.50 -8.30 -4.60
N GLY A 168 0.94 -7.32 -3.90
CA GLY A 168 0.62 -7.45 -2.49
C GLY A 168 0.01 -6.19 -1.90
N ILE A 169 -0.53 -6.34 -0.70
CA ILE A 169 -1.15 -5.26 0.06
C ILE A 169 -0.51 -5.23 1.46
N LEU A 170 -0.07 -4.05 1.88
CA LEU A 170 0.50 -3.79 3.21
C LEU A 170 -0.52 -3.01 4.04
N LEU A 171 -0.87 -3.54 5.18
CA LEU A 171 -1.77 -2.91 6.15
C LEU A 171 -1.01 -2.65 7.45
N HIS A 172 -1.08 -1.43 7.96
CA HIS A 172 -0.69 -1.14 9.34
C HIS A 172 -1.76 -0.28 10.00
N GLN A 173 -2.61 -0.92 10.79
CA GLN A 173 -3.76 -0.31 11.46
C GLN A 173 -4.21 -1.20 12.62
N GLY A 174 -4.75 -0.61 13.67
CA GLY A 174 -5.29 -1.36 14.80
C GLY A 174 -5.37 -0.53 16.07
N GLU A 175 -4.54 0.51 16.22
CA GLU A 175 -4.44 1.32 17.44
C GLU A 175 -5.81 1.92 17.80
N SER A 176 -6.50 2.48 16.83
CA SER A 176 -7.85 3.05 17.02
C SER A 176 -8.96 2.00 17.11
N ASN A 177 -8.65 0.73 16.84
CA ASN A 177 -9.55 -0.42 17.00
C ASN A 177 -9.13 -1.33 18.17
N THR A 178 -8.27 -0.89 19.08
CA THR A 178 -7.81 -1.71 20.20
C THR A 178 -8.99 -2.31 20.97
N GLY A 179 -8.98 -3.65 21.10
CA GLY A 179 -10.07 -4.42 21.73
C GLY A 179 -11.23 -4.80 20.80
N ASP A 180 -11.21 -4.39 19.56
CA ASP A 180 -12.25 -4.76 18.58
C ASP A 180 -12.02 -6.18 18.03
N SER A 181 -12.68 -7.15 18.61
CA SER A 181 -12.59 -8.55 18.19
C SER A 181 -13.11 -8.81 16.77
N LEU A 182 -13.88 -7.91 16.19
CA LEU A 182 -14.39 -7.99 14.82
C LEU A 182 -13.43 -7.38 13.79
N TRP A 183 -12.32 -6.79 14.22
CA TRP A 183 -11.35 -6.17 13.32
C TRP A 183 -10.87 -7.12 12.19
N PRO A 184 -10.55 -8.41 12.41
CA PRO A 184 -10.14 -9.30 11.34
C PRO A 184 -11.21 -9.51 10.25
N GLN A 185 -12.48 -9.54 10.64
CA GLN A 185 -13.61 -9.65 9.71
C GLN A 185 -13.78 -8.37 8.89
N LYS A 186 -13.62 -7.20 9.51
CA LYS A 186 -13.65 -5.91 8.83
C LYS A 186 -12.52 -5.80 7.81
N VAL A 187 -11.31 -6.21 8.19
CA VAL A 187 -10.15 -6.28 7.29
C VAL A 187 -10.42 -7.24 6.13
N LYS A 188 -10.99 -8.43 6.38
CA LYS A 188 -11.38 -9.37 5.32
C LYS A 188 -12.33 -8.72 4.32
N THR A 189 -13.33 -7.99 4.79
CA THR A 189 -14.29 -7.28 3.91
C THR A 189 -13.59 -6.28 3.02
N ILE A 190 -12.71 -5.44 3.57
CA ILE A 190 -11.96 -4.44 2.83
C ILE A 190 -11.01 -5.11 1.81
N TYR A 191 -10.29 -6.14 2.24
CA TYR A 191 -9.39 -6.90 1.37
C TYR A 191 -10.14 -7.53 0.18
N ASN A 192 -11.27 -8.20 0.43
CA ASN A 192 -12.10 -8.78 -0.62
C ASN A 192 -12.64 -7.72 -1.58
N ASN A 193 -13.02 -6.55 -1.06
CA ASN A 193 -13.44 -5.43 -1.88
C ASN A 193 -12.31 -4.93 -2.79
N LEU A 194 -11.09 -4.78 -2.26
CA LEU A 194 -9.92 -4.41 -3.06
C LEU A 194 -9.62 -5.43 -4.15
N LEU A 195 -9.65 -6.73 -3.83
CA LEU A 195 -9.47 -7.78 -4.82
C LEU A 195 -10.53 -7.70 -5.93
N LYS A 196 -11.79 -7.53 -5.57
CA LYS A 196 -12.90 -7.42 -6.52
C LYS A 196 -12.79 -6.17 -7.39
N ASP A 197 -12.60 -5.00 -6.77
CA ASP A 197 -12.64 -3.70 -7.47
C ASP A 197 -11.42 -3.48 -8.39
N LEU A 198 -10.33 -4.23 -8.13
CA LEU A 198 -9.09 -4.20 -8.91
C LEU A 198 -8.89 -5.45 -9.78
N ASN A 199 -9.84 -6.39 -9.78
CA ASN A 199 -9.76 -7.67 -10.49
C ASN A 199 -8.48 -8.45 -10.16
N LEU A 200 -8.22 -8.64 -8.86
CA LEU A 200 -7.03 -9.31 -8.35
C LEU A 200 -7.37 -10.71 -7.79
N ASP A 201 -6.42 -11.62 -7.85
CA ASP A 201 -6.51 -12.94 -7.21
C ASP A 201 -5.79 -12.96 -5.87
N ALA A 202 -6.46 -13.44 -4.83
CA ALA A 202 -5.94 -13.49 -3.46
C ALA A 202 -4.64 -14.30 -3.32
N LYS A 203 -4.44 -15.34 -4.14
CA LYS A 203 -3.21 -16.17 -4.10
C LYS A 203 -1.99 -15.40 -4.62
N SER A 204 -2.22 -14.48 -5.56
CA SER A 204 -1.17 -13.67 -6.20
C SER A 204 -0.92 -12.35 -5.48
N VAL A 205 -1.87 -11.90 -4.63
CA VAL A 205 -1.82 -10.59 -3.96
C VAL A 205 -2.09 -10.79 -2.46
N PRO A 206 -1.13 -11.35 -1.70
CA PRO A 206 -1.29 -11.56 -0.27
C PRO A 206 -1.43 -10.23 0.49
N LEU A 207 -2.09 -10.31 1.66
CA LEU A 207 -2.21 -9.22 2.61
C LEU A 207 -1.16 -9.38 3.72
N LEU A 208 -0.33 -8.36 3.94
CA LEU A 208 0.61 -8.31 5.04
C LEU A 208 0.12 -7.28 6.07
N ALA A 209 -0.14 -7.71 7.30
CA ALA A 209 -0.60 -6.86 8.39
C ALA A 209 0.46 -6.77 9.48
N GLY A 210 0.91 -5.57 9.84
CA GLY A 210 1.91 -5.35 10.88
C GLY A 210 1.29 -5.34 12.27
N GLU A 211 2.00 -5.92 13.23
CA GLU A 211 1.74 -5.70 14.64
C GLU A 211 2.01 -4.24 15.02
N LEU A 212 1.25 -3.73 15.96
CA LEU A 212 1.44 -2.40 16.58
C LEU A 212 2.66 -2.42 17.49
N VAL A 213 3.07 -1.25 18.00
CA VAL A 213 4.16 -1.19 19.00
C VAL A 213 3.95 -2.26 20.05
N ASN A 214 4.94 -3.13 20.20
CA ASN A 214 4.82 -4.36 20.97
C ASN A 214 4.95 -4.09 22.47
N GLU A 215 4.54 -5.07 23.28
CA GLU A 215 4.61 -5.02 24.74
C GLU A 215 6.06 -4.86 25.25
N ASP A 216 7.04 -5.45 24.56
CA ASP A 216 8.47 -5.32 24.88
C ASP A 216 9.00 -3.88 24.75
N GLN A 217 8.27 -3.01 24.04
CA GLN A 217 8.53 -1.58 23.90
C GLN A 217 7.51 -0.73 24.70
N GLY A 218 6.70 -1.34 25.55
CA GLY A 218 5.69 -0.64 26.34
C GLY A 218 4.48 -0.15 25.54
N GLY A 219 4.19 -0.77 24.38
CA GLY A 219 3.12 -0.34 23.48
C GLY A 219 1.75 -0.25 24.14
N THR A 220 1.14 0.94 24.14
CA THR A 220 -0.20 1.19 24.73
C THR A 220 -1.31 0.36 24.08
N CYS A 221 -1.14 0.03 22.81
CA CYS A 221 -2.09 -0.75 22.03
C CYS A 221 -1.63 -2.21 21.82
N ALA A 222 -0.60 -2.68 22.52
CA ALA A 222 0.01 -3.99 22.31
C ALA A 222 -0.99 -5.16 22.45
N SER A 223 -2.02 -5.02 23.29
CA SER A 223 -3.09 -6.02 23.42
C SER A 223 -3.82 -6.31 22.10
N MET A 224 -3.84 -5.35 21.17
CA MET A 224 -4.44 -5.53 19.85
C MET A 224 -3.67 -6.54 19.00
N ASN A 225 -2.39 -6.75 19.24
CA ASN A 225 -1.56 -7.69 18.49
C ASN A 225 -2.10 -9.14 18.61
N LYS A 226 -2.75 -9.49 19.74
CA LYS A 226 -3.44 -10.77 19.90
C LYS A 226 -4.62 -10.92 18.91
N ILE A 227 -5.33 -9.84 18.64
CA ILE A 227 -6.44 -9.82 17.67
C ILE A 227 -5.87 -9.84 16.25
N ILE A 228 -4.85 -9.04 15.95
CA ILE A 228 -4.15 -9.03 14.65
C ILE A 228 -3.62 -10.44 14.31
N ALA A 229 -3.07 -11.15 15.28
CA ALA A 229 -2.54 -12.51 15.11
C ALA A 229 -3.60 -13.53 14.64
N THR A 230 -4.88 -13.25 14.81
CA THR A 230 -5.96 -14.13 14.33
C THR A 230 -6.31 -13.90 12.85
N LEU A 231 -5.80 -12.85 12.24
CA LEU A 231 -6.14 -12.49 10.84
C LEU A 231 -5.89 -13.63 9.83
N PRO A 232 -4.78 -14.41 9.89
CA PRO A 232 -4.57 -15.51 8.95
C PRO A 232 -5.61 -16.65 9.05
N GLN A 233 -6.29 -16.79 10.18
CA GLN A 233 -7.40 -17.75 10.35
C GLN A 233 -8.64 -17.31 9.57
N ILE A 234 -8.81 -16.00 9.37
CA ILE A 234 -9.95 -15.37 8.70
C ILE A 234 -9.64 -15.09 7.22
N VAL A 235 -8.37 -14.75 6.90
CA VAL A 235 -7.84 -14.49 5.55
C VAL A 235 -6.62 -15.39 5.35
N PRO A 236 -6.76 -16.59 4.77
CA PRO A 236 -5.66 -17.57 4.67
C PRO A 236 -4.41 -17.08 3.91
N THR A 237 -4.58 -16.11 3.01
CA THR A 237 -3.48 -15.47 2.27
C THR A 237 -2.81 -14.33 3.04
N ALA A 238 -3.34 -13.95 4.21
CA ALA A 238 -2.71 -12.95 5.05
C ALA A 238 -1.50 -13.49 5.81
N ARG A 239 -0.57 -12.59 6.13
CA ARG A 239 0.56 -12.83 7.04
C ARG A 239 0.64 -11.68 8.04
N VAL A 240 0.99 -12.00 9.27
CA VAL A 240 1.23 -11.01 10.32
C VAL A 240 2.74 -10.76 10.43
N ILE A 241 3.12 -9.50 10.49
CA ILE A 241 4.51 -9.05 10.56
C ILE A 241 4.80 -8.63 11.99
N SER A 242 5.71 -9.33 12.64
CA SER A 242 6.05 -9.06 14.04
C SER A 242 6.74 -7.71 14.21
N SER A 243 6.32 -6.97 15.21
CA SER A 243 6.95 -5.72 15.66
C SER A 243 7.90 -5.90 16.85
N ALA A 244 8.12 -7.13 17.32
CA ALA A 244 8.99 -7.39 18.45
C ALA A 244 10.37 -6.75 18.29
N GLY A 245 10.81 -5.94 19.27
CA GLY A 245 12.06 -5.17 19.24
C GLY A 245 12.11 -4.08 18.16
N CYS A 246 10.98 -3.67 17.56
CA CYS A 246 10.90 -2.45 16.77
C CYS A 246 10.69 -1.28 17.73
N THR A 247 11.69 -0.41 17.83
CA THR A 247 11.71 0.67 18.81
C THR A 247 10.65 1.74 18.52
N ASP A 248 10.09 2.32 19.57
CA ASP A 248 9.08 3.37 19.50
C ASP A 248 9.65 4.80 19.63
N SER A 249 8.80 5.81 19.43
CA SER A 249 9.14 7.23 19.53
C SER A 249 9.02 7.80 20.97
N ARG A 250 8.93 6.95 22.00
CA ARG A 250 8.69 7.26 23.42
C ARG A 250 7.28 7.73 23.75
N ASP A 251 6.36 7.65 22.80
CA ASP A 251 4.92 7.85 23.04
C ASP A 251 4.17 6.52 23.22
N ASN A 252 4.90 5.41 23.11
CA ASN A 252 4.39 4.04 23.22
C ASN A 252 3.28 3.71 22.20
N LEU A 253 3.22 4.47 21.10
CA LEU A 253 2.19 4.37 20.08
C LEU A 253 2.77 4.33 18.66
N HIS A 254 3.76 5.18 18.39
CA HIS A 254 4.38 5.28 17.07
C HIS A 254 5.81 4.73 17.08
N PHE A 255 6.20 4.07 16.01
CA PHE A 255 7.59 3.66 15.85
C PHE A 255 8.48 4.88 15.60
N ASN A 256 9.72 4.82 16.08
CA ASN A 256 10.76 5.75 15.66
C ASN A 256 11.36 5.33 14.31
N ALA A 257 12.34 6.08 13.82
CA ALA A 257 12.94 5.81 12.51
C ALA A 257 13.56 4.40 12.41
N GLU A 258 14.24 3.94 13.47
CA GLU A 258 14.81 2.59 13.53
C GLU A 258 13.73 1.51 13.53
N GLY A 259 12.66 1.70 14.32
CA GLY A 259 11.51 0.80 14.37
C GLY A 259 10.83 0.67 13.00
N TYR A 260 10.61 1.76 12.28
CA TYR A 260 10.06 1.71 10.92
C TYR A 260 10.99 0.97 9.94
N ARG A 261 12.30 1.21 10.01
CA ARG A 261 13.28 0.52 9.16
C ARG A 261 13.22 -0.98 9.39
N LYS A 262 13.25 -1.41 10.65
CA LYS A 262 13.20 -2.82 11.04
C LYS A 262 11.87 -3.47 10.61
N LEU A 263 10.75 -2.82 10.92
CA LEU A 263 9.43 -3.32 10.57
C LEU A 263 9.26 -3.43 9.04
N GLY A 264 9.71 -2.42 8.29
CA GLY A 264 9.67 -2.41 6.83
C GLY A 264 10.48 -3.55 6.20
N LYS A 265 11.69 -3.82 6.72
CA LYS A 265 12.48 -4.99 6.31
C LYS A 265 11.70 -6.30 6.54
N ARG A 266 11.05 -6.48 7.67
CA ARG A 266 10.26 -7.68 7.98
C ARG A 266 9.07 -7.88 7.04
N TYR A 267 8.37 -6.80 6.68
CA TYR A 267 7.35 -6.86 5.63
C TYR A 267 7.95 -7.38 4.32
N ALA A 268 9.11 -6.88 3.92
CA ALA A 268 9.76 -7.29 2.69
C ALA A 268 10.25 -8.76 2.75
N ILE A 269 10.88 -9.17 3.84
CA ILE A 269 11.35 -10.55 4.03
C ILE A 269 10.17 -11.53 3.90
N THR A 270 9.04 -11.20 4.54
CA THR A 270 7.83 -12.03 4.43
C THR A 270 7.31 -12.08 2.99
N MET A 271 7.25 -10.95 2.30
CA MET A 271 6.82 -10.91 0.90
C MET A 271 7.77 -11.70 -0.01
N LEU A 272 9.08 -11.51 0.14
CA LEU A 272 10.11 -12.23 -0.62
C LEU A 272 10.03 -13.74 -0.38
N SER A 273 9.79 -14.15 0.88
CA SER A 273 9.58 -15.58 1.20
C SER A 273 8.35 -16.15 0.48
N LEU A 274 7.24 -15.42 0.42
CA LEU A 274 6.05 -15.80 -0.34
C LEU A 274 6.31 -15.89 -1.85
N MET A 275 7.28 -15.13 -2.36
CA MET A 275 7.74 -15.17 -3.75
C MET A 275 8.81 -16.26 -4.00
N GLY A 276 9.22 -17.04 -2.98
CA GLY A 276 10.19 -18.12 -3.07
C GLY A 276 11.66 -17.72 -2.87
N TYR A 277 11.93 -16.46 -2.47
CA TYR A 277 13.29 -16.03 -2.13
C TYR A 277 13.63 -16.41 -0.68
N LYS A 278 14.88 -16.85 -0.49
CA LYS A 278 15.41 -17.09 0.87
C LYS A 278 16.14 -15.84 1.34
N VAL A 279 15.56 -15.16 2.32
CA VAL A 279 16.10 -13.92 2.91
C VAL A 279 15.91 -13.98 4.42
N SER A 280 16.86 -13.47 5.18
CA SER A 280 16.81 -13.38 6.65
C SER A 280 16.98 -11.93 7.13
N GLU A 281 16.68 -11.66 8.41
CA GLU A 281 16.90 -10.31 9.00
C GLU A 281 18.39 -9.93 9.09
N SER A 282 19.29 -10.90 8.99
CA SER A 282 20.75 -10.69 9.02
C SER A 282 21.34 -10.31 7.67
N ASP A 283 20.55 -10.39 6.62
CA ASP A 283 20.93 -10.00 5.26
C ASP A 283 20.48 -8.55 4.98
#